data_3584e376fadf87a78810a4f0a0d473ae
#
_entry.id   3584e376fadf87a78810a4f0a0d473ae
#
_cell.length_a   1.000
_cell.length_b   1.000
_cell.length_c   1.000
_cell.angle_alpha   90.00
_cell.angle_beta   90.00
_cell.angle_gamma   90.00
#
_symmetry.space_group_name_H-M   'P 1'
#
loop_
_entity.id
_entity.type
_entity.pdbx_description
1 polymer ?
#
loop_
_entity_poly.entity_id
_entity_poly.type
_entity_poly.pdbx_seq_one_letter_code
_entity_poly.pdbx_strand_id
1 'polypeptide(L)'
;MYPSAHLAASLLLNEVYRGDRASAAAGAIVPDLIDKTLAWLLGVTPSGRHVAHSLAGAGVLTLATAWLAGPRRGASFGASYMCHLVGDLWEGGHVPWLTPFKKYEHSERRWDLGITWRAVLLEFAGMVLLARLTARWVAESER
;
A
#
# COMPACT_ATOMS: atom_id res chain seq x y z
N MET A 1 -9.14 1.74 5.60
CA MET A 1 -8.19 1.79 4.53
C MET A 1 -8.84 1.81 3.16
N TYR A 2 -8.33 2.63 2.26
CA TYR A 2 -8.98 3.02 1.01
C TYR A 2 -8.07 2.68 -0.16
N PRO A 3 -8.27 1.52 -0.79
CA PRO A 3 -7.33 0.96 -1.76
C PRO A 3 -7.10 1.88 -2.97
N SER A 4 -8.11 2.61 -3.45
CA SER A 4 -7.93 3.47 -4.60
C SER A 4 -7.11 4.73 -4.28
N ALA A 5 -7.25 5.30 -3.09
CA ALA A 5 -6.46 6.45 -2.66
C ALA A 5 -4.97 6.09 -2.53
N HIS A 6 -4.65 4.96 -1.89
CA HIS A 6 -3.27 4.49 -1.77
C HIS A 6 -2.64 4.16 -3.11
N LEU A 7 -3.40 3.47 -3.99
CA LEU A 7 -2.94 3.15 -5.33
C LEU A 7 -2.68 4.42 -6.16
N ALA A 8 -3.61 5.38 -6.11
CA ALA A 8 -3.46 6.66 -6.82
C ALA A 8 -2.23 7.44 -6.34
N ALA A 9 -2.06 7.60 -5.02
CA ALA A 9 -0.92 8.30 -4.44
C ALA A 9 0.42 7.63 -4.82
N SER A 10 0.48 6.30 -4.76
CA SER A 10 1.67 5.52 -5.12
C SER A 10 2.00 5.63 -6.61
N LEU A 11 1.01 5.59 -7.48
CA LEU A 11 1.21 5.74 -8.92
C LEU A 11 1.61 7.17 -9.29
N LEU A 12 1.06 8.20 -8.64
CA LEU A 12 1.51 9.58 -8.81
C LEU A 12 2.97 9.76 -8.38
N LEU A 13 3.32 9.23 -7.22
CA LEU A 13 4.71 9.25 -6.77
C LEU A 13 5.62 8.57 -7.80
N ASN A 14 5.19 7.42 -8.33
CA ASN A 14 5.94 6.69 -9.35
C ASN A 14 6.13 7.48 -10.65
N GLU A 15 5.15 8.30 -11.08
CA GLU A 15 5.29 9.18 -12.24
C GLU A 15 6.39 10.23 -12.05
N VAL A 16 6.56 10.77 -10.83
CA VAL A 16 7.60 11.77 -10.52
C VAL A 16 9.00 11.25 -10.79
N TYR A 17 9.30 10.03 -10.38
CA TYR A 17 10.65 9.45 -10.59
C TYR A 17 10.72 8.46 -11.77
N ARG A 18 9.66 8.38 -12.57
CA ARG A 18 9.57 7.55 -13.79
C ARG A 18 9.93 6.08 -13.56
N GLY A 19 9.39 5.53 -12.50
CA GLY A 19 9.62 4.14 -12.10
C GLY A 19 8.80 3.12 -12.92
N ASP A 20 8.76 1.89 -12.42
CA ASP A 20 7.96 0.81 -13.01
C ASP A 20 6.53 0.82 -12.42
N ARG A 21 5.52 1.06 -13.27
CA ARG A 21 4.12 1.23 -12.86
C ARG A 21 3.53 -0.02 -12.22
N ALA A 22 3.85 -1.19 -12.77
CA ALA A 22 3.33 -2.46 -12.25
C ALA A 22 3.88 -2.76 -10.85
N SER A 23 5.18 -2.54 -10.65
CA SER A 23 5.81 -2.70 -9.34
C SER A 23 5.31 -1.67 -8.33
N ALA A 24 5.04 -0.44 -8.76
CA ALA A 24 4.45 0.58 -7.90
C ALA A 24 3.03 0.21 -7.47
N ALA A 25 2.19 -0.27 -8.38
CA ALA A 25 0.86 -0.76 -8.07
C ALA A 25 0.91 -1.94 -7.09
N ALA A 26 1.81 -2.89 -7.31
CA ALA A 26 2.01 -4.01 -6.40
C ALA A 26 2.44 -3.55 -5.00
N GLY A 27 3.40 -2.62 -4.90
CA GLY A 27 3.84 -2.06 -3.60
C GLY A 27 2.73 -1.36 -2.83
N ALA A 28 1.78 -0.72 -3.53
CA ALA A 28 0.63 -0.08 -2.92
C ALA A 28 -0.43 -1.07 -2.37
N ILE A 29 -0.49 -2.29 -2.89
CA ILE A 29 -1.57 -3.26 -2.58
C ILE A 29 -1.09 -4.39 -1.66
N VAL A 30 0.16 -4.83 -1.83
CA VAL A 30 0.70 -6.02 -1.17
C VAL A 30 0.64 -5.98 0.36
N PRO A 31 0.90 -4.86 1.07
CA PRO A 31 0.80 -4.82 2.52
C PRO A 31 -0.56 -5.27 3.03
N ASP A 32 -1.60 -4.74 2.42
CA ASP A 32 -2.97 -5.07 2.74
C ASP A 32 -3.37 -6.48 2.36
N LEU A 33 -2.96 -6.91 1.18
CA LEU A 33 -3.27 -8.24 0.69
C LEU A 33 -2.71 -9.31 1.66
N ILE A 34 -1.49 -9.12 2.13
CA ILE A 34 -0.87 -10.05 3.08
C ILE A 34 -1.57 -9.99 4.44
N ASP A 35 -1.58 -8.84 5.09
CA ASP A 35 -2.03 -8.76 6.47
C ASP A 35 -3.54 -8.98 6.63
N LYS A 36 -4.35 -8.51 5.68
CA LYS A 36 -5.80 -8.79 5.69
C LYS A 36 -6.11 -10.26 5.42
N THR A 37 -5.38 -10.89 4.51
CA THR A 37 -5.51 -12.34 4.29
C THR A 37 -5.16 -13.10 5.56
N LEU A 38 -4.04 -12.78 6.21
CA LEU A 38 -3.63 -13.42 7.45
C LEU A 38 -4.63 -13.21 8.59
N ALA A 39 -5.19 -12.00 8.72
CA ALA A 39 -6.12 -11.67 9.78
C ALA A 39 -7.55 -12.20 9.52
N TRP A 40 -8.07 -11.94 8.32
CA TRP A 40 -9.49 -12.11 8.03
C TRP A 40 -9.83 -13.50 7.50
N LEU A 41 -9.00 -14.04 6.61
CA LEU A 41 -9.25 -15.36 6.03
C LEU A 41 -8.64 -16.48 6.87
N LEU A 42 -7.40 -16.32 7.33
CA LEU A 42 -6.67 -17.38 8.03
C LEU A 42 -6.74 -17.27 9.55
N GLY A 43 -7.10 -16.11 10.08
CA GLY A 43 -7.18 -15.91 11.54
C GLY A 43 -5.84 -15.99 12.28
N VAL A 44 -4.72 -15.87 11.56
CA VAL A 44 -3.36 -16.09 12.10
C VAL A 44 -2.83 -14.84 12.84
N THR A 45 -3.24 -13.64 12.41
CA THR A 45 -2.83 -12.38 13.03
C THR A 45 -3.98 -11.68 13.74
N PRO A 46 -3.71 -10.89 14.79
CA PRO A 46 -4.76 -10.22 15.58
C PRO A 46 -5.45 -9.07 14.83
N SER A 47 -4.80 -8.50 13.83
CA SER A 47 -5.33 -7.36 13.07
C SER A 47 -4.94 -7.42 11.60
N GLY A 48 -5.66 -6.66 10.76
CA GLY A 48 -5.33 -6.48 9.34
C GLY A 48 -4.14 -5.55 9.06
N ARG A 49 -3.42 -5.10 10.10
CA ARG A 49 -2.16 -4.39 10.03
C ARG A 49 -1.18 -5.04 10.99
N HIS A 50 -0.27 -5.85 10.49
CA HIS A 50 0.65 -6.63 11.31
C HIS A 50 2.06 -6.67 10.67
N VAL A 51 2.51 -7.85 10.23
CA VAL A 51 3.89 -8.04 9.75
C VAL A 51 4.18 -7.32 8.45
N ALA A 52 3.23 -7.27 7.53
CA ALA A 52 3.41 -6.55 6.28
C ALA A 52 3.31 -5.02 6.45
N HIS A 53 2.63 -4.52 7.50
CA HIS A 53 2.63 -3.09 7.82
C HIS A 53 3.82 -2.67 8.71
N SER A 54 4.97 -3.34 8.57
CA SER A 54 6.19 -3.05 9.32
C SER A 54 7.36 -2.68 8.41
N LEU A 55 8.38 -2.03 8.98
CA LEU A 55 9.63 -1.75 8.25
C LEU A 55 10.36 -3.04 7.84
N ALA A 56 10.27 -4.09 8.67
CA ALA A 56 10.84 -5.39 8.32
C ALA A 56 10.15 -6.00 7.11
N GLY A 57 8.80 -6.01 7.07
CA GLY A 57 8.03 -6.47 5.93
C GLY A 57 8.33 -5.66 4.66
N ALA A 58 8.34 -4.32 4.77
CA ALA A 58 8.70 -3.43 3.67
C ALA A 58 10.10 -3.70 3.12
N GLY A 59 11.09 -3.83 4.02
CA GLY A 59 12.49 -4.11 3.65
C GLY A 59 12.64 -5.46 2.94
N VAL A 60 12.11 -6.53 3.52
CA VAL A 60 12.21 -7.89 2.96
C VAL A 60 11.57 -7.96 1.58
N LEU A 61 10.35 -7.45 1.42
CA LEU A 61 9.63 -7.53 0.15
C LEU A 61 10.24 -6.61 -0.92
N THR A 62 10.76 -5.44 -0.53
CA THR A 62 11.48 -4.56 -1.44
C THR A 62 12.76 -5.20 -1.95
N LEU A 63 13.58 -5.78 -1.05
CA LEU A 63 14.82 -6.46 -1.41
C LEU A 63 14.55 -7.71 -2.26
N ALA A 64 13.53 -8.50 -1.93
CA ALA A 64 13.13 -9.64 -2.74
C ALA A 64 12.70 -9.22 -4.15
N THR A 65 11.92 -8.14 -4.27
CA THR A 65 11.52 -7.59 -5.58
C THR A 65 12.73 -7.08 -6.36
N ALA A 66 13.67 -6.39 -5.70
CA ALA A 66 14.88 -5.91 -6.35
C ALA A 66 15.78 -7.07 -6.83
N TRP A 67 15.88 -8.14 -6.06
CA TRP A 67 16.66 -9.32 -6.41
C TRP A 67 16.02 -10.12 -7.57
N LEU A 68 14.71 -10.31 -7.54
CA LEU A 68 13.99 -11.12 -8.54
C LEU A 68 13.72 -10.37 -9.85
N ALA A 69 13.41 -9.08 -9.77
CA ALA A 69 12.91 -8.29 -10.89
C ALA A 69 13.81 -7.10 -11.29
N GLY A 70 14.89 -6.90 -10.55
CA GLY A 70 15.88 -5.84 -10.77
C GLY A 70 15.66 -4.59 -9.92
N PRO A 71 16.73 -3.77 -9.75
CA PRO A 71 16.76 -2.68 -8.78
C PRO A 71 15.74 -1.57 -9.06
N ARG A 72 15.43 -1.26 -10.33
CA ARG A 72 14.44 -0.26 -10.71
C ARG A 72 13.03 -0.68 -10.24
N ARG A 73 12.65 -1.94 -10.43
CA ARG A 73 11.38 -2.49 -9.97
C ARG A 73 11.30 -2.56 -8.45
N GLY A 74 12.39 -2.99 -7.80
CA GLY A 74 12.50 -2.96 -6.34
C GLY A 74 12.31 -1.56 -5.77
N ALA A 75 12.96 -0.55 -6.36
CA ALA A 75 12.80 0.85 -5.93
C ALA A 75 11.37 1.35 -6.09
N SER A 76 10.71 1.06 -7.23
CA SER A 76 9.31 1.42 -7.47
C SER A 76 8.36 0.74 -6.47
N PHE A 77 8.55 -0.55 -6.23
CA PHE A 77 7.80 -1.31 -5.24
C PHE A 77 7.98 -0.74 -3.84
N GLY A 78 9.23 -0.55 -3.39
CA GLY A 78 9.55 -0.07 -2.05
C GLY A 78 9.04 1.35 -1.78
N ALA A 79 9.21 2.28 -2.74
CA ALA A 79 8.70 3.64 -2.61
C ALA A 79 7.17 3.66 -2.47
N SER A 80 6.46 2.85 -3.27
CA SER A 80 5.00 2.73 -3.20
C SER A 80 4.53 2.01 -1.93
N TYR A 81 5.27 1.02 -1.47
CA TYR A 81 5.03 0.37 -0.19
C TYR A 81 5.14 1.36 0.97
N MET A 82 6.19 2.17 0.99
CA MET A 82 6.36 3.22 2.01
C MET A 82 5.27 4.30 1.91
N CYS A 83 4.87 4.70 0.71
CA CYS A 83 3.76 5.62 0.48
C CYS A 83 2.45 5.06 1.09
N HIS A 84 2.18 3.77 0.94
CA HIS A 84 1.06 3.09 1.56
C HIS A 84 1.10 3.17 3.09
N LEU A 85 2.24 2.80 3.73
CA LEU A 85 2.37 2.85 5.19
C LEU A 85 2.23 4.26 5.76
N VAL A 86 2.77 5.26 5.06
CA VAL A 86 2.63 6.68 5.44
C VAL A 86 1.18 7.14 5.28
N GLY A 87 0.50 6.72 4.22
CA GLY A 87 -0.92 6.98 4.01
C GLY A 87 -1.80 6.44 5.13
N ASP A 88 -1.49 5.24 5.62
CA ASP A 88 -2.18 4.65 6.78
C ASP A 88 -2.02 5.48 8.06
N LEU A 89 -0.85 6.07 8.30
CA LEU A 89 -0.65 7.01 9.42
C LEU A 89 -1.47 8.28 9.26
N TRP A 90 -1.54 8.82 8.05
CA TRP A 90 -2.30 10.04 7.76
C TRP A 90 -3.79 9.85 8.03
N GLU A 91 -4.30 8.67 7.81
CA GLU A 91 -5.69 8.29 8.11
C GLU A 91 -5.95 8.05 9.62
N GLY A 92 -4.93 8.19 10.47
CA GLY A 92 -5.01 7.92 11.90
C GLY A 92 -4.92 6.44 12.26
N GLY A 93 -4.52 5.59 11.30
CA GLY A 93 -4.29 4.18 11.52
C GLY A 93 -3.02 3.91 12.34
N HIS A 94 -3.03 2.85 13.12
CA HIS A 94 -1.84 2.41 13.84
C HIS A 94 -0.97 1.54 12.92
N VAL A 95 0.26 1.98 12.67
CA VAL A 95 1.23 1.21 11.87
C VAL A 95 2.26 0.57 12.80
N PRO A 96 2.36 -0.76 12.86
CA PRO A 96 3.27 -1.47 13.75
C PRO A 96 4.69 -1.52 13.19
N TRP A 97 5.35 -0.37 13.08
CA TRP A 97 6.63 -0.17 12.40
C TRP A 97 7.73 -1.18 12.74
N LEU A 98 7.81 -1.58 14.02
CA LEU A 98 8.88 -2.42 14.55
C LEU A 98 8.47 -3.89 14.75
N THR A 99 7.34 -4.33 14.21
CA THR A 99 6.99 -5.76 14.20
C THR A 99 8.01 -6.52 13.30
N PRO A 100 8.50 -7.71 13.70
CA PRO A 100 8.17 -8.52 14.88
C PRO A 100 8.96 -8.17 16.15
N PHE A 101 9.87 -7.21 16.12
CA PHE A 101 10.81 -6.91 17.21
C PHE A 101 10.15 -6.22 18.42
N LYS A 102 9.02 -5.56 18.20
CA LYS A 102 8.20 -4.94 19.24
C LYS A 102 6.77 -5.47 19.16
N LYS A 103 6.22 -5.85 20.32
CA LYS A 103 4.80 -6.18 20.42
C LYS A 103 3.97 -4.90 20.47
N TYR A 104 2.88 -4.86 19.73
CA TYR A 104 1.91 -3.78 19.72
C TYR A 104 0.58 -4.30 20.26
N GLU A 105 -0.07 -3.51 21.10
CA GLU A 105 -1.44 -3.77 21.51
C GLU A 105 -2.36 -3.40 20.34
N HIS A 106 -3.08 -4.38 19.83
CA HIS A 106 -4.00 -4.17 18.74
C HIS A 106 -5.39 -3.88 19.33
N SER A 107 -5.74 -2.60 19.43
CA SER A 107 -7.06 -2.17 19.88
C SER A 107 -8.13 -2.28 18.80
N GLU A 108 -7.72 -2.49 17.55
CA GLU A 108 -8.63 -2.54 16.43
C GLU A 108 -9.37 -3.89 16.38
N ARG A 109 -10.68 -3.82 16.22
CA ARG A 109 -11.49 -5.02 15.98
C ARG A 109 -11.02 -5.65 14.66
N ARG A 110 -10.94 -6.98 14.63
CA ARG A 110 -10.51 -7.76 13.46
C ARG A 110 -11.24 -7.38 12.16
N TRP A 111 -12.47 -6.89 12.26
CA TRP A 111 -13.38 -6.57 11.16
C TRP A 111 -13.78 -5.09 11.13
N ASP A 112 -13.02 -4.20 11.74
CA ASP A 112 -13.33 -2.77 11.69
C ASP A 112 -12.96 -2.22 10.31
N LEU A 113 -13.98 -1.88 9.52
CA LEU A 113 -13.80 -1.28 8.21
C LEU A 113 -13.42 0.20 8.29
N GLY A 114 -13.53 0.83 9.47
CA GLY A 114 -13.11 2.21 9.68
C GLY A 114 -13.75 3.23 8.73
N ILE A 115 -15.00 2.99 8.29
CA ILE A 115 -15.66 3.85 7.31
C ILE A 115 -15.99 5.20 7.95
N THR A 116 -15.26 6.22 7.54
CA THR A 116 -15.50 7.61 7.91
C THR A 116 -15.81 8.44 6.67
N TRP A 117 -16.44 9.62 6.83
CA TRP A 117 -16.70 10.50 5.69
C TRP A 117 -15.41 10.96 4.97
N ARG A 118 -14.32 11.17 5.73
CA ARG A 118 -12.98 11.46 5.17
C ARG A 118 -12.50 10.35 4.26
N ALA A 119 -12.74 9.18 4.69
CA ALA A 119 -12.45 7.96 4.01
C ALA A 119 -13.14 7.85 2.67
N VAL A 120 -14.43 8.08 2.67
CA VAL A 120 -15.24 8.09 1.43
C VAL A 120 -14.75 9.17 0.46
N LEU A 121 -14.41 10.36 0.97
CA LEU A 121 -13.87 11.44 0.12
C LEU A 121 -12.50 11.08 -0.48
N LEU A 122 -11.60 10.50 0.31
CA LEU A 122 -10.28 10.09 -0.18
C LEU A 122 -10.40 8.97 -1.22
N GLU A 123 -11.30 8.03 -1.01
CA GLU A 123 -11.54 6.95 -1.97
C GLU A 123 -12.12 7.49 -3.27
N PHE A 124 -13.08 8.39 -3.21
CA PHE A 124 -13.63 9.06 -4.39
C PHE A 124 -12.56 9.85 -5.14
N ALA A 125 -11.77 10.65 -4.42
CA ALA A 125 -10.64 11.40 -5.02
C ALA A 125 -9.61 10.46 -5.65
N GLY A 126 -9.30 9.34 -5.00
CA GLY A 126 -8.42 8.30 -5.52
C GLY A 126 -8.95 7.68 -6.81
N MET A 127 -10.24 7.34 -6.86
CA MET A 127 -10.87 6.81 -8.08
C MET A 127 -10.82 7.80 -9.24
N VAL A 128 -11.14 9.07 -9.01
CA VAL A 128 -11.06 10.13 -10.02
C VAL A 128 -9.63 10.28 -10.55
N LEU A 129 -8.66 10.25 -9.65
CA LEU A 129 -7.26 10.37 -10.02
C LEU A 129 -6.75 9.16 -10.81
N LEU A 130 -7.12 7.94 -10.41
CA LEU A 130 -6.81 6.74 -11.18
C LEU A 130 -7.42 6.77 -12.58
N ALA A 131 -8.66 7.20 -12.70
CA ALA A 131 -9.32 7.34 -14.00
C ALA A 131 -8.57 8.33 -14.92
N ARG A 132 -8.09 9.47 -14.37
CA ARG A 132 -7.28 10.44 -15.11
C ARG A 132 -5.91 9.88 -15.52
N LEU A 133 -5.23 9.18 -14.61
CA LEU A 133 -3.94 8.55 -14.90
C LEU A 133 -4.05 7.50 -16.00
N THR A 134 -5.05 6.62 -15.90
CA THR A 134 -5.29 5.57 -16.91
C THR A 134 -5.66 6.17 -18.26
N ALA A 135 -6.54 7.16 -18.31
CA ALA A 135 -6.89 7.84 -19.55
C ALA A 135 -5.68 8.49 -20.23
N ARG A 136 -4.79 9.12 -19.45
CA ARG A 136 -3.54 9.70 -19.96
C ARG A 136 -2.61 8.62 -20.52
N TRP A 137 -2.44 7.51 -19.82
CA TRP A 137 -1.56 6.41 -20.28
C TRP A 137 -2.07 5.74 -21.54
N VAL A 138 -3.39 5.57 -21.69
CA VAL A 138 -3.99 5.08 -22.93
C VAL A 138 -3.69 6.03 -24.08
N ALA A 139 -3.93 7.34 -23.90
CA ALA A 139 -3.65 8.34 -24.93
C ALA A 139 -2.15 8.43 -25.29
N GLU A 140 -1.23 8.15 -24.36
CA GLU A 140 0.21 8.09 -24.61
C GLU A 140 0.61 6.83 -25.40
N SER A 141 -0.11 5.71 -25.22
CA SER A 141 0.18 4.43 -25.91
C SER A 141 -0.33 4.37 -27.36
N GLU A 142 -1.26 5.25 -27.72
CA GLU A 142 -1.84 5.33 -29.06
C GLU A 142 -1.07 6.30 -30.01
N ARG A 143 -0.02 6.93 -29.52
CA ARG A 143 0.86 7.84 -30.29
C ARG A 143 2.17 7.19 -30.71
#